data_8a15bb89623eb7002b0dcf0403f1ec4b
#
_entry.id   8a15bb89623eb7002b0dcf0403f1ec4b
#
_cell.length_a   1.000
_cell.length_b   1.000
_cell.length_c   1.000
_cell.angle_alpha   90.00
_cell.angle_beta   90.00
_cell.angle_gamma   90.00
#
_symmetry.space_group_name_H-M   'P 1'
#
loop_
_entity.id
_entity.type
_entity.pdbx_description
1 polymer ?
#
loop_
_entity_poly.entity_id
_entity_poly.type
_entity_poly.pdbx_seq_one_letter_code
_entity_poly.pdbx_strand_id
1 'polypeptide(L)'
;MGRDHPEPGRLHTHFDRPRGRDRRRLRPSRGGTSVERPQARGIPASFVRLPRCLGPGRRLRLPRLPRGTRPAPQPLQRERHGEVGVSLPTRLDRLRARFEALGIDGMLVTAPSNRRWVSGFTGSAGVVLVLRDEARFATDSRYWEQVGQQCPGFRLVKVAGANTGVAPIILEGLADIRIGFEPSHLTVAAHQEWLHAIEELPAHSRPRLIPAPRAIEDLRMVKEPVEIDALTRAVLLGDEAFRHALGQIEPGMTERQVAWTIEEYALTHGAESMSFGTIIAGGAHGALPHWRASDAVLEAGAGVVIDMGVVVDGYCSDLTRTIFLGKPTAEFARVYDIVLTAQTMAEERIEAGMLGRDGHAIAMEVIAAAGHREHFGHGLGHGVGLDIHEDPRLAPAGDIPLEDGHVVTVEPGIYLSGWGGVRIEDQCVMEGGRLRPISTAPKF
;
A
#
# COMPACT_ATOMS: atom_id res chain seq x y z
N MET A 1 33.45 52.25 -39.12
CA MET A 1 34.37 51.65 -38.16
C MET A 1 33.51 50.65 -37.35
N GLY A 2 33.30 49.46 -37.70
CA GLY A 2 34.05 48.34 -38.12
C GLY A 2 34.66 47.66 -36.89
N ARG A 3 33.99 46.61 -36.32
CA ARG A 3 34.70 45.49 -35.64
C ARG A 3 33.86 44.26 -35.57
N ASP A 4 34.47 43.23 -36.11
CA ASP A 4 34.03 41.87 -36.37
C ASP A 4 33.74 41.05 -35.12
N HIS A 5 32.74 40.17 -35.20
CA HIS A 5 32.57 39.00 -34.32
C HIS A 5 33.20 37.77 -34.96
N PRO A 6 33.86 36.87 -34.19
CA PRO A 6 34.18 35.54 -34.68
C PRO A 6 33.16 34.53 -34.10
N GLU A 7 32.68 33.64 -35.02
CA GLU A 7 31.93 32.43 -34.70
C GLU A 7 32.81 31.37 -34.02
N PRO A 8 32.28 30.51 -33.14
CA PRO A 8 33.00 29.32 -32.65
C PRO A 8 32.66 28.07 -33.49
N GLY A 9 33.77 27.41 -33.86
CA GLY A 9 33.84 26.24 -34.72
C GLY A 9 33.15 24.97 -34.17
N ARG A 10 32.68 24.16 -35.10
CA ARG A 10 32.18 22.81 -34.90
C ARG A 10 33.37 21.85 -34.65
N LEU A 11 33.33 21.13 -33.52
CA LEU A 11 34.13 19.95 -33.26
C LEU A 11 33.40 18.69 -33.71
N HIS A 12 33.92 18.06 -34.80
CA HIS A 12 33.61 16.70 -35.18
C HIS A 12 34.47 15.73 -34.37
N THR A 13 33.85 14.87 -33.59
CA THR A 13 34.55 13.69 -33.02
C THR A 13 34.06 12.42 -33.72
N HIS A 14 34.99 11.82 -34.47
CA HIS A 14 34.90 10.47 -35.02
C HIS A 14 34.99 9.46 -33.84
N PHE A 15 34.03 8.54 -33.79
CA PHE A 15 34.16 7.31 -33.01
C PHE A 15 34.47 6.16 -33.93
N ASP A 16 35.75 5.65 -33.81
CA ASP A 16 36.22 4.44 -34.42
C ASP A 16 35.65 3.19 -33.73
N ARG A 17 35.17 2.24 -34.53
CA ARG A 17 34.81 0.88 -34.10
C ARG A 17 36.00 -0.05 -34.23
N PRO A 18 36.37 -0.88 -33.23
CA PRO A 18 37.26 -2.01 -33.46
C PRO A 18 36.48 -3.24 -33.98
N ARG A 19 37.03 -3.82 -35.04
CA ARG A 19 36.64 -5.10 -35.67
C ARG A 19 37.19 -6.30 -34.90
N GLY A 20 36.39 -7.29 -34.81
CA GLY A 20 36.46 -8.72 -34.72
C GLY A 20 37.70 -9.42 -34.15
N ARG A 21 37.48 -10.37 -33.24
CA ARG A 21 38.33 -11.58 -33.06
C ARG A 21 37.47 -12.79 -32.63
N ASP A 22 37.47 -13.72 -33.54
CA ASP A 22 37.80 -15.16 -33.46
C ASP A 22 37.02 -16.05 -32.49
N ARG A 23 36.18 -16.89 -33.12
CA ARG A 23 35.54 -18.05 -32.51
C ARG A 23 36.50 -19.22 -32.44
N ARG A 24 36.94 -19.63 -31.24
CA ARG A 24 37.48 -20.98 -31.03
C ARG A 24 36.49 -21.85 -30.29
N ARG A 25 36.07 -22.93 -30.92
CA ARG A 25 35.29 -24.03 -30.38
C ARG A 25 36.09 -24.76 -29.29
N LEU A 26 35.52 -24.90 -28.11
CA LEU A 26 35.96 -25.87 -27.11
C LEU A 26 34.93 -26.98 -27.01
N ARG A 27 35.36 -28.20 -27.18
CA ARG A 27 34.60 -29.46 -26.99
C ARG A 27 34.47 -29.76 -25.50
N PRO A 28 33.33 -30.34 -25.02
CA PRO A 28 33.21 -30.78 -23.65
C PRO A 28 33.87 -32.15 -23.42
N SER A 29 34.67 -32.23 -22.37
CA SER A 29 35.21 -33.48 -21.81
C SER A 29 34.16 -34.12 -20.91
N ARG A 30 33.92 -35.44 -21.12
CA ARG A 30 33.12 -36.30 -20.26
C ARG A 30 33.91 -36.59 -18.97
N GLY A 31 33.32 -36.24 -17.82
CA GLY A 31 33.75 -36.73 -16.52
C GLY A 31 32.48 -37.01 -15.70
N GLY A 32 32.18 -38.31 -15.55
CA GLY A 32 31.04 -38.76 -14.74
C GLY A 32 31.43 -38.76 -13.26
N THR A 33 30.62 -38.12 -12.43
CA THR A 33 30.56 -38.43 -11.00
C THR A 33 29.07 -38.51 -10.64
N SER A 34 28.66 -39.72 -10.25
CA SER A 34 27.36 -40.05 -9.70
C SER A 34 27.19 -39.34 -8.37
N VAL A 35 26.24 -38.37 -8.30
CA VAL A 35 25.77 -37.82 -7.03
C VAL A 35 24.45 -38.49 -6.69
N GLU A 36 24.46 -39.21 -5.57
CA GLU A 36 23.27 -39.83 -4.98
C GLU A 36 22.23 -38.77 -4.64
N ARG A 37 20.99 -39.03 -5.06
CA ARG A 37 19.80 -38.24 -4.68
C ARG A 37 19.46 -38.51 -3.21
N PRO A 38 19.24 -37.50 -2.34
CA PRO A 38 18.64 -37.73 -1.04
C PRO A 38 17.18 -38.18 -1.21
N GLN A 39 16.82 -39.31 -0.60
CA GLN A 39 15.45 -39.79 -0.50
C GLN A 39 14.61 -38.76 0.29
N ALA A 40 13.56 -38.24 -0.32
CA ALA A 40 12.53 -37.46 0.34
C ALA A 40 11.84 -38.31 1.42
N ARG A 41 12.01 -37.91 2.69
CA ARG A 41 11.20 -38.45 3.79
C ARG A 41 9.78 -37.97 3.61
N GLY A 42 8.86 -38.94 3.43
CA GLY A 42 7.44 -38.69 3.25
C GLY A 42 6.82 -37.97 4.45
N ILE A 43 6.04 -36.96 4.17
CA ILE A 43 5.13 -36.31 5.10
C ILE A 43 4.03 -37.32 5.48
N PRO A 44 3.65 -37.45 6.78
CA PRO A 44 2.60 -38.39 7.19
C PRO A 44 1.26 -38.00 6.54
N ALA A 45 0.58 -39.00 5.96
CA ALA A 45 -0.69 -38.86 5.22
C ALA A 45 -1.92 -38.59 6.12
N SER A 46 -1.78 -37.88 7.23
CA SER A 46 -2.85 -37.66 8.21
C SER A 46 -3.39 -36.26 8.30
N PHE A 47 -2.92 -35.32 7.49
CA PHE A 47 -3.47 -33.97 7.44
C PHE A 47 -4.00 -33.68 6.04
N VAL A 48 -5.28 -33.42 5.97
CA VAL A 48 -6.14 -32.83 4.94
C VAL A 48 -7.31 -33.76 4.56
N ARG A 49 -8.36 -33.73 5.39
CA ARG A 49 -9.72 -33.90 4.86
C ARG A 49 -10.31 -32.52 4.65
N LEU A 50 -10.14 -31.98 3.46
CA LEU A 50 -10.92 -30.84 2.98
C LEU A 50 -12.38 -31.28 2.76
N PRO A 51 -13.39 -30.43 3.01
CA PRO A 51 -14.76 -30.72 2.64
C PRO A 51 -14.86 -30.84 1.12
N ARG A 52 -15.46 -31.92 0.65
CA ARG A 52 -15.67 -32.24 -0.77
C ARG A 52 -16.48 -31.11 -1.41
N CYS A 53 -15.92 -30.47 -2.40
CA CYS A 53 -16.61 -29.55 -3.31
C CYS A 53 -17.88 -30.18 -3.85
N LEU A 54 -18.94 -29.37 -3.93
CA LEU A 54 -20.27 -29.68 -4.44
C LEU A 54 -20.20 -30.31 -5.84
N GLY A 55 -20.98 -31.37 -6.03
CA GLY A 55 -21.07 -32.17 -7.26
C GLY A 55 -21.54 -31.36 -8.49
N PRO A 56 -21.39 -31.94 -9.70
CA PRO A 56 -21.65 -31.25 -10.96
C PRO A 56 -23.15 -31.02 -11.17
N GLY A 57 -23.54 -29.78 -11.41
CA GLY A 57 -24.84 -29.49 -12.02
C GLY A 57 -25.80 -28.52 -11.35
N ARG A 58 -25.36 -27.53 -10.61
CA ARG A 58 -26.28 -26.43 -10.21
C ARG A 58 -25.75 -25.08 -10.68
N ARG A 59 -26.44 -24.47 -11.64
CA ARG A 59 -26.31 -23.03 -11.90
C ARG A 59 -26.65 -22.28 -10.63
N LEU A 60 -25.71 -21.54 -10.07
CA LEU A 60 -25.95 -20.62 -8.96
C LEU A 60 -26.91 -19.52 -9.46
N ARG A 61 -28.20 -19.69 -9.20
CA ARG A 61 -29.15 -18.57 -9.21
C ARG A 61 -29.05 -17.90 -7.85
N LEU A 62 -28.32 -16.79 -7.77
CA LEU A 62 -28.38 -15.92 -6.60
C LEU A 62 -29.82 -15.41 -6.44
N PRO A 63 -30.39 -15.39 -5.23
CA PRO A 63 -31.71 -14.82 -5.00
C PRO A 63 -31.66 -13.31 -5.30
N ARG A 64 -32.60 -12.82 -6.11
CA ARG A 64 -32.81 -11.37 -6.32
C ARG A 64 -33.24 -10.77 -4.99
N LEU A 65 -32.37 -9.95 -4.42
CA LEU A 65 -32.75 -9.12 -3.25
C LEU A 65 -33.80 -8.09 -3.68
N PRO A 66 -34.84 -7.85 -2.85
CA PRO A 66 -35.84 -6.86 -3.15
C PRO A 66 -35.23 -5.44 -3.15
N ARG A 67 -35.62 -4.62 -4.13
CA ARG A 67 -35.28 -3.19 -4.20
C ARG A 67 -35.95 -2.46 -3.04
N GLY A 68 -35.27 -2.40 -1.91
CA GLY A 68 -35.65 -1.54 -0.79
C GLY A 68 -34.87 -0.23 -0.84
N THR A 69 -35.54 0.88 -0.95
CA THR A 69 -34.98 2.22 -0.74
C THR A 69 -34.42 2.29 0.69
N ARG A 70 -33.10 2.27 0.84
CA ARG A 70 -32.45 2.57 2.12
C ARG A 70 -32.54 4.09 2.38
N PRO A 71 -32.92 4.53 3.59
CA PRO A 71 -32.76 5.92 3.97
C PRO A 71 -31.29 6.31 4.01
N ALA A 72 -31.00 7.56 3.66
CA ALA A 72 -29.65 8.12 3.73
C ALA A 72 -29.05 7.95 5.14
N PRO A 73 -27.74 7.67 5.26
CA PRO A 73 -27.10 7.54 6.56
C PRO A 73 -27.23 8.87 7.33
N GLN A 74 -27.85 8.81 8.49
CA GLN A 74 -27.89 9.95 9.41
C GLN A 74 -26.51 10.13 10.03
N PRO A 75 -26.05 11.38 10.24
CA PRO A 75 -24.79 11.62 10.94
C PRO A 75 -24.93 11.09 12.38
N LEU A 76 -23.96 10.23 12.75
CA LEU A 76 -23.87 9.69 14.11
C LEU A 76 -23.77 10.85 15.10
N GLN A 77 -24.82 11.02 15.92
CA GLN A 77 -24.80 11.90 17.07
C GLN A 77 -23.78 11.36 18.07
N ARG A 78 -22.77 12.16 18.38
CA ARG A 78 -21.82 11.86 19.45
C ARG A 78 -22.56 11.89 20.79
N GLU A 79 -22.91 10.73 21.30
CA GLU A 79 -23.32 10.61 22.70
C GLU A 79 -22.13 10.91 23.60
N ARG A 80 -22.24 11.99 24.37
CA ARG A 80 -21.27 12.34 25.42
C ARG A 80 -21.54 11.42 26.60
N HIS A 81 -20.83 10.33 26.70
CA HIS A 81 -20.76 9.60 27.96
C HIS A 81 -19.73 10.29 28.87
N GLY A 82 -20.23 10.87 29.94
CA GLY A 82 -19.42 11.40 31.02
C GLY A 82 -18.87 10.26 31.88
N GLU A 83 -17.68 9.80 31.57
CA GLU A 83 -16.82 9.10 32.50
C GLU A 83 -15.52 9.87 32.66
N VAL A 84 -15.08 10.06 33.89
CA VAL A 84 -13.78 10.61 34.26
C VAL A 84 -12.76 9.54 33.92
N GLY A 85 -12.54 9.33 32.63
CA GLY A 85 -11.51 8.47 32.08
C GLY A 85 -10.25 9.31 31.84
N VAL A 86 -9.09 8.77 32.13
CA VAL A 86 -7.80 9.31 31.69
C VAL A 86 -7.90 9.51 30.17
N SER A 87 -7.88 10.76 29.72
CA SER A 87 -7.92 11.08 28.30
C SER A 87 -6.71 10.42 27.62
N LEU A 88 -6.95 9.58 26.62
CA LEU A 88 -5.88 9.00 25.84
C LEU A 88 -5.04 10.12 25.21
N PRO A 89 -3.71 9.99 25.13
CA PRO A 89 -2.84 10.99 24.52
C PRO A 89 -3.24 11.21 23.07
N THR A 90 -3.33 12.48 22.66
CA THR A 90 -3.62 12.85 21.29
C THR A 90 -2.47 12.43 20.36
N ARG A 91 -2.71 12.42 19.04
CA ARG A 91 -1.66 12.15 18.03
C ARG A 91 -0.49 13.14 18.15
N LEU A 92 -0.79 14.41 18.47
CA LEU A 92 0.23 15.41 18.75
C LEU A 92 1.07 15.06 19.99
N ASP A 93 0.43 14.57 21.06
CA ASP A 93 1.14 14.19 22.28
C ASP A 93 2.03 12.97 22.05
N ARG A 94 1.54 12.00 21.28
CA ARG A 94 2.33 10.82 20.88
C ARG A 94 3.55 11.21 20.03
N LEU A 95 3.40 12.16 19.11
CA LEU A 95 4.53 12.67 18.31
C LEU A 95 5.53 13.45 19.19
N ARG A 96 5.04 14.33 20.06
CA ARG A 96 5.88 15.09 21.00
C ARG A 96 6.68 14.21 21.95
N ALA A 97 6.10 13.09 22.39
CA ALA A 97 6.79 12.14 23.24
C ALA A 97 8.04 11.52 22.58
N ARG A 98 8.12 11.52 21.24
CA ARG A 98 9.29 11.03 20.48
C ARG A 98 10.41 12.06 20.35
N PHE A 99 10.18 13.34 20.61
CA PHE A 99 11.13 14.43 20.33
C PHE A 99 12.48 14.23 21.02
N GLU A 100 12.47 13.79 22.26
CA GLU A 100 13.71 13.54 23.01
C GLU A 100 14.55 12.43 22.36
N ALA A 101 13.93 11.28 22.07
CA ALA A 101 14.59 10.14 21.45
C ALA A 101 15.10 10.46 20.02
N LEU A 102 14.39 11.34 19.29
CA LEU A 102 14.78 11.80 17.95
C LEU A 102 15.81 12.94 18.01
N GLY A 103 16.09 13.50 19.18
CA GLY A 103 16.99 14.63 19.34
C GLY A 103 16.51 15.93 18.71
N ILE A 104 15.20 16.15 18.66
CA ILE A 104 14.54 17.30 18.03
C ILE A 104 13.69 18.08 19.05
N ASP A 105 13.39 19.34 18.74
CA ASP A 105 12.56 20.21 19.55
C ASP A 105 11.22 20.55 18.85
N GLY A 106 11.11 20.20 17.57
CA GLY A 106 9.90 20.28 16.76
C GLY A 106 9.98 19.39 15.54
N MET A 107 8.85 19.17 14.87
CA MET A 107 8.75 18.34 13.67
C MET A 107 8.05 19.08 12.53
N LEU A 108 8.74 19.23 11.41
CA LEU A 108 8.21 19.75 10.16
C LEU A 108 7.56 18.58 9.39
N VAL A 109 6.26 18.68 9.14
CA VAL A 109 5.46 17.65 8.48
C VAL A 109 5.01 18.16 7.12
N THR A 110 5.49 17.53 6.06
CA THR A 110 5.23 17.89 4.67
C THR A 110 4.52 16.78 3.89
N ALA A 111 4.73 15.52 4.28
CA ALA A 111 4.07 14.38 3.66
C ALA A 111 2.55 14.45 3.85
N PRO A 112 1.73 14.31 2.76
CA PRO A 112 0.28 14.46 2.83
C PRO A 112 -0.38 13.53 3.84
N SER A 113 0.00 12.26 3.88
CA SER A 113 -0.56 11.26 4.78
C SER A 113 -0.20 11.54 6.24
N ASN A 114 1.07 11.92 6.51
CA ASN A 114 1.51 12.32 7.85
C ASN A 114 0.83 13.62 8.32
N ARG A 115 0.69 14.59 7.41
CA ARG A 115 -0.06 15.83 7.68
C ARG A 115 -1.52 15.52 8.03
N ARG A 116 -2.20 14.67 7.24
CA ARG A 116 -3.58 14.22 7.53
C ARG A 116 -3.65 13.53 8.87
N TRP A 117 -2.72 12.61 9.16
CA TRP A 117 -2.72 11.87 10.42
C TRP A 117 -2.55 12.78 11.63
N VAL A 118 -1.59 13.73 11.59
CA VAL A 118 -1.30 14.63 12.72
C VAL A 118 -2.40 15.65 12.94
N SER A 119 -3.01 16.19 11.88
CA SER A 119 -3.91 17.35 11.96
C SER A 119 -5.37 17.06 11.65
N GLY A 120 -5.69 15.94 11.01
CA GLY A 120 -7.02 15.66 10.47
C GLY A 120 -7.35 16.42 9.17
N PHE A 121 -6.41 17.22 8.64
CA PHE A 121 -6.64 18.05 7.46
C PHE A 121 -6.74 17.19 6.18
N THR A 122 -7.83 17.37 5.44
CA THR A 122 -8.11 16.62 4.21
C THR A 122 -7.73 17.35 2.93
N GLY A 123 -7.27 18.61 3.01
CA GLY A 123 -6.89 19.39 1.84
C GLY A 123 -5.53 18.98 1.28
N SER A 124 -5.31 19.31 -0.01
CA SER A 124 -4.14 18.85 -0.76
C SER A 124 -2.85 19.62 -0.52
N ALA A 125 -2.90 20.82 0.10
CA ALA A 125 -1.71 21.68 0.28
C ALA A 125 -1.61 22.29 1.68
N GLY A 126 -0.42 22.23 2.25
CA GLY A 126 -0.08 22.80 3.54
C GLY A 126 1.16 22.16 4.14
N VAL A 127 1.73 22.84 5.12
CA VAL A 127 2.87 22.39 5.92
C VAL A 127 2.51 22.51 7.38
N VAL A 128 2.82 21.52 8.18
CA VAL A 128 2.60 21.53 9.63
C VAL A 128 3.94 21.60 10.33
N LEU A 129 4.03 22.44 11.36
CA LEU A 129 5.14 22.47 12.30
C LEU A 129 4.59 22.17 13.70
N VAL A 130 4.96 21.04 14.24
CA VAL A 130 4.62 20.64 15.61
C VAL A 130 5.79 20.99 16.52
N LEU A 131 5.55 21.85 17.50
CA LEU A 131 6.50 22.23 18.55
C LEU A 131 6.06 21.63 19.88
N ARG A 132 6.87 21.76 20.93
CA ARG A 132 6.55 21.20 22.26
C ARG A 132 5.23 21.74 22.81
N ASP A 133 4.96 23.03 22.64
CA ASP A 133 3.81 23.69 23.26
C ASP A 133 2.77 24.18 22.26
N GLU A 134 3.10 24.25 20.97
CA GLU A 134 2.17 24.69 19.92
C GLU A 134 2.26 23.81 18.67
N ALA A 135 1.26 23.90 17.81
CA ALA A 135 1.29 23.38 16.46
C ALA A 135 0.85 24.45 15.47
N ARG A 136 1.59 24.62 14.39
CA ARG A 136 1.35 25.61 13.34
C ARG A 136 0.94 24.90 12.06
N PHE A 137 -0.06 25.46 11.37
CA PHE A 137 -0.47 24.96 10.05
C PHE A 137 -0.36 26.08 9.02
N ALA A 138 0.63 25.98 8.13
CA ALA A 138 0.84 26.96 7.06
C ALA A 138 0.13 26.49 5.79
N THR A 139 -0.71 27.37 5.22
CA THR A 139 -1.42 27.11 3.96
C THR A 139 -1.87 28.41 3.30
N ASP A 140 -2.21 28.33 2.01
CA ASP A 140 -2.71 29.47 1.23
C ASP A 140 -4.22 29.69 1.36
N SER A 141 -4.72 30.77 0.71
CA SER A 141 -6.11 31.22 0.86
C SER A 141 -7.18 30.19 0.46
N ARG A 142 -6.84 29.16 -0.33
CA ARG A 142 -7.78 28.10 -0.72
C ARG A 142 -8.23 27.27 0.47
N TYR A 143 -7.44 27.23 1.55
CA TYR A 143 -7.64 26.31 2.68
C TYR A 143 -7.74 26.99 4.05
N TRP A 144 -7.70 28.33 4.15
CA TRP A 144 -7.74 29.01 5.46
C TRP A 144 -8.99 28.68 6.26
N GLU A 145 -10.15 28.66 5.60
CA GLU A 145 -11.42 28.31 6.24
C GLU A 145 -11.43 26.84 6.65
N GLN A 146 -11.01 25.96 5.76
CA GLN A 146 -10.97 24.52 5.99
C GLN A 146 -10.05 24.15 7.16
N VAL A 147 -8.85 24.73 7.26
CA VAL A 147 -7.95 24.54 8.41
C VAL A 147 -8.59 25.04 9.70
N GLY A 148 -9.26 26.21 9.67
CA GLY A 148 -9.99 26.71 10.84
C GLY A 148 -11.07 25.76 11.36
N GLN A 149 -11.73 25.04 10.46
CA GLN A 149 -12.78 24.06 10.80
C GLN A 149 -12.21 22.71 11.22
N GLN A 150 -11.24 22.18 10.48
CA GLN A 150 -10.73 20.81 10.67
C GLN A 150 -9.61 20.72 11.70
N CYS A 151 -8.83 21.79 11.88
CA CYS A 151 -7.62 21.79 12.72
C CYS A 151 -7.69 22.87 13.82
N PRO A 152 -8.71 22.91 14.68
CA PRO A 152 -8.90 24.00 15.64
C PRO A 152 -7.78 24.11 16.69
N GLY A 153 -7.00 23.04 16.88
CA GLY A 153 -5.82 23.02 17.77
C GLY A 153 -4.53 23.57 17.14
N PHE A 154 -4.58 24.03 15.88
CA PHE A 154 -3.42 24.52 15.16
C PHE A 154 -3.49 26.04 14.95
N ARG A 155 -2.37 26.73 15.16
CA ARG A 155 -2.25 28.12 14.77
C ARG A 155 -2.17 28.22 13.24
N LEU A 156 -3.18 28.78 12.60
CA LEU A 156 -3.18 29.03 11.16
C LEU A 156 -2.13 30.07 10.79
N VAL A 157 -1.19 29.70 9.93
CA VAL A 157 -0.17 30.56 9.32
C VAL A 157 -0.56 30.81 7.87
N LYS A 158 -0.97 32.04 7.56
CA LYS A 158 -1.44 32.43 6.24
C LYS A 158 -0.26 32.76 5.33
N VAL A 159 -0.13 32.02 4.22
CA VAL A 159 0.91 32.21 3.21
C VAL A 159 0.32 32.62 1.87
N ALA A 160 1.07 33.34 1.06
CA ALA A 160 0.67 33.79 -0.28
C ALA A 160 1.21 32.77 -1.31
N GLY A 161 0.41 31.75 -1.62
CA GLY A 161 0.79 30.69 -2.57
C GLY A 161 1.25 29.40 -1.91
N ALA A 162 1.19 28.30 -2.67
CA ALA A 162 1.23 26.95 -2.10
C ALA A 162 2.60 26.55 -1.51
N ASN A 163 3.73 27.08 -1.96
CA ASN A 163 5.05 26.59 -1.55
C ASN A 163 6.13 27.68 -1.39
N THR A 164 5.91 28.90 -1.84
CA THR A 164 6.93 29.94 -1.77
C THR A 164 6.75 30.83 -0.54
N GLY A 165 7.81 30.98 0.26
CA GLY A 165 7.80 31.85 1.43
C GLY A 165 7.16 31.26 2.69
N VAL A 166 6.95 29.93 2.73
CA VAL A 166 6.40 29.25 3.93
C VAL A 166 7.40 29.29 5.07
N ALA A 167 8.66 28.99 4.79
CA ALA A 167 9.69 28.81 5.81
C ALA A 167 9.89 30.08 6.71
N PRO A 168 10.07 31.30 6.18
CA PRO A 168 10.26 32.48 7.04
C PRO A 168 9.10 32.72 7.99
N ILE A 169 7.86 32.44 7.53
CA ILE A 169 6.64 32.74 8.28
C ILE A 169 6.34 31.63 9.31
N ILE A 170 6.45 30.35 8.92
CA ILE A 170 6.16 29.24 9.85
C ILE A 170 7.23 29.10 10.94
N LEU A 171 8.48 29.55 10.65
CA LEU A 171 9.60 29.54 11.57
C LEU A 171 9.72 30.83 12.41
N GLU A 172 8.82 31.79 12.22
CA GLU A 172 8.83 33.07 12.95
C GLU A 172 8.85 32.87 14.47
N GLY A 173 9.74 33.60 15.16
CA GLY A 173 9.87 33.53 16.61
C GLY A 173 10.62 32.34 17.16
N LEU A 174 11.13 31.43 16.31
CA LEU A 174 11.95 30.31 16.74
C LEU A 174 13.44 30.74 16.79
N ALA A 175 14.15 30.23 17.79
CA ALA A 175 15.57 30.51 17.96
C ALA A 175 16.31 29.28 18.42
N ASP A 176 17.42 28.95 17.77
CA ASP A 176 18.36 27.86 18.08
C ASP A 176 17.72 26.51 18.47
N ILE A 177 16.65 26.11 17.76
CA ILE A 177 15.98 24.84 17.97
C ILE A 177 16.31 23.85 16.85
N ARG A 178 16.15 22.56 17.15
CA ARG A 178 16.31 21.45 16.21
C ARG A 178 14.94 21.05 15.68
N ILE A 179 14.74 21.22 14.38
CA ILE A 179 13.50 20.85 13.70
C ILE A 179 13.73 19.56 12.90
N GLY A 180 13.06 18.48 13.31
CA GLY A 180 12.99 17.26 12.53
C GLY A 180 12.27 17.46 11.21
N PHE A 181 12.68 16.76 10.17
CA PHE A 181 11.96 16.72 8.89
C PHE A 181 11.90 15.29 8.34
N GLU A 182 11.01 15.04 7.41
CA GLU A 182 10.75 13.74 6.75
C GLU A 182 11.72 13.52 5.57
N PRO A 183 12.87 12.83 5.76
CA PRO A 183 13.88 12.72 4.71
C PRO A 183 13.44 11.85 3.53
N SER A 184 12.46 10.96 3.72
CA SER A 184 11.90 10.12 2.65
C SER A 184 10.90 10.87 1.76
N HIS A 185 10.39 12.03 2.21
CA HIS A 185 9.40 12.81 1.48
C HIS A 185 9.95 14.14 0.96
N LEU A 186 10.74 14.84 1.77
CA LEU A 186 11.28 16.14 1.39
C LEU A 186 12.33 15.97 0.27
N THR A 187 12.03 16.50 -0.91
CA THR A 187 12.97 16.45 -2.03
C THR A 187 14.24 17.24 -1.75
N VAL A 188 15.35 16.88 -2.39
CA VAL A 188 16.62 17.63 -2.25
C VAL A 188 16.42 19.12 -2.59
N ALA A 189 15.67 19.43 -3.64
CA ALA A 189 15.39 20.82 -4.02
C ALA A 189 14.61 21.56 -2.92
N ALA A 190 13.54 20.96 -2.40
CA ALA A 190 12.77 21.56 -1.32
C ALA A 190 13.60 21.70 -0.03
N HIS A 191 14.44 20.72 0.29
CA HIS A 191 15.35 20.83 1.44
C HIS A 191 16.34 22.01 1.28
N GLN A 192 16.90 22.21 0.08
CA GLN A 192 17.77 23.35 -0.19
C GLN A 192 17.05 24.70 -0.08
N GLU A 193 15.79 24.77 -0.56
CA GLU A 193 14.95 25.96 -0.40
C GLU A 193 14.71 26.29 1.09
N TRP A 194 14.45 25.27 1.92
CA TRP A 194 14.33 25.43 3.37
C TRP A 194 15.62 25.92 4.00
N LEU A 195 16.80 25.36 3.64
CA LEU A 195 18.09 25.80 4.16
C LEU A 195 18.38 27.25 3.77
N HIS A 196 18.13 27.61 2.52
CA HIS A 196 18.33 28.99 2.04
C HIS A 196 17.44 29.96 2.80
N ALA A 197 16.16 29.65 2.98
CA ALA A 197 15.26 30.50 3.76
C ALA A 197 15.67 30.62 5.23
N ILE A 198 16.26 29.58 5.82
CA ILE A 198 16.82 29.63 7.18
C ILE A 198 18.07 30.53 7.23
N GLU A 199 18.92 30.49 6.20
CA GLU A 199 20.12 31.34 6.11
C GLU A 199 19.78 32.86 6.02
N GLU A 200 18.62 33.20 5.47
CA GLU A 200 18.13 34.59 5.42
C GLU A 200 17.61 35.10 6.77
N LEU A 201 17.31 34.21 7.72
CA LEU A 201 16.90 34.60 9.07
C LEU A 201 18.10 35.18 9.87
N PRO A 202 17.83 36.08 10.86
CA PRO A 202 18.87 36.53 11.78
C PRO A 202 19.61 35.36 12.42
N ALA A 203 20.93 35.44 12.54
CA ALA A 203 21.76 34.29 12.96
C ALA A 203 21.31 33.65 14.27
N HIS A 204 20.80 34.43 15.22
CA HIS A 204 20.28 33.98 16.51
C HIS A 204 18.89 33.33 16.43
N SER A 205 18.22 33.38 15.27
CA SER A 205 16.88 32.84 15.03
C SER A 205 16.90 31.65 14.03
N ARG A 206 18.06 31.10 13.72
CA ARG A 206 18.22 30.04 12.74
C ARG A 206 18.01 28.68 13.39
N PRO A 207 16.89 27.97 13.09
CA PRO A 207 16.74 26.57 13.50
C PRO A 207 17.67 25.66 12.69
N ARG A 208 17.96 24.49 13.23
CA ARG A 208 18.71 23.44 12.52
C ARG A 208 17.75 22.37 12.05
N LEU A 209 17.79 22.01 10.75
CA LEU A 209 17.04 20.89 10.21
C LEU A 209 17.76 19.57 10.50
N ILE A 210 17.07 18.63 11.12
CA ILE A 210 17.57 17.33 11.52
C ILE A 210 16.75 16.24 10.79
N PRO A 211 17.35 15.32 10.03
CA PRO A 211 16.59 14.20 9.48
C PRO A 211 15.95 13.37 10.61
N ALA A 212 14.64 13.19 10.55
CA ALA A 212 13.88 12.39 11.51
C ALA A 212 13.09 11.30 10.78
N PRO A 213 13.81 10.25 10.30
CA PRO A 213 13.19 9.19 9.54
C PRO A 213 12.17 8.44 10.39
N ARG A 214 11.02 8.10 9.77
CA ARG A 214 9.95 7.30 10.39
C ARG A 214 9.34 7.91 11.66
N ALA A 215 9.49 9.23 11.88
CA ALA A 215 9.01 9.89 13.10
C ALA A 215 7.49 9.74 13.29
N ILE A 216 6.74 9.75 12.21
CA ILE A 216 5.27 9.66 12.19
C ILE A 216 4.83 8.30 11.67
N GLU A 217 5.52 7.73 10.69
CA GLU A 217 5.20 6.45 10.09
C GLU A 217 5.16 5.32 11.14
N ASP A 218 6.10 5.31 12.09
CA ASP A 218 6.09 4.35 13.21
C ASP A 218 4.85 4.50 14.11
N LEU A 219 4.33 5.72 14.28
CA LEU A 219 3.11 5.95 15.05
C LEU A 219 1.85 5.54 14.27
N ARG A 220 1.89 5.60 12.94
CA ARG A 220 0.80 5.22 12.03
C ARG A 220 0.69 3.71 11.86
N MET A 221 1.78 2.95 12.10
CA MET A 221 1.74 1.49 11.99
C MET A 221 0.68 0.88 12.90
N VAL A 222 0.62 1.33 14.16
CA VAL A 222 -0.37 0.88 15.15
C VAL A 222 -1.62 1.74 15.03
N LYS A 223 -2.64 1.19 14.42
CA LYS A 223 -3.91 1.87 14.12
C LYS A 223 -4.75 2.05 15.39
N GLU A 224 -5.28 3.24 15.54
CA GLU A 224 -6.30 3.53 16.55
C GLU A 224 -7.64 2.87 16.18
N PRO A 225 -8.55 2.61 17.13
CA PRO A 225 -9.85 2.01 16.80
C PRO A 225 -10.63 2.75 15.70
N VAL A 226 -10.58 4.09 15.70
CA VAL A 226 -11.23 4.91 14.67
C VAL A 226 -10.61 4.73 13.29
N GLU A 227 -9.31 4.43 13.21
CA GLU A 227 -8.61 4.14 11.95
C GLU A 227 -8.99 2.74 11.46
N ILE A 228 -9.08 1.75 12.36
CA ILE A 228 -9.54 0.39 12.04
C ILE A 228 -10.98 0.42 11.53
N ASP A 229 -11.86 1.24 12.11
CA ASP A 229 -13.23 1.43 11.63
C ASP A 229 -13.26 2.01 10.21
N ALA A 230 -12.41 3.00 9.90
CA ALA A 230 -12.32 3.59 8.56
C ALA A 230 -11.79 2.57 7.53
N LEU A 231 -10.72 1.84 7.88
CA LEU A 231 -10.19 0.73 7.08
C LEU A 231 -11.25 -0.35 6.83
N THR A 232 -11.99 -0.72 7.86
CA THR A 232 -13.08 -1.71 7.75
C THR A 232 -14.15 -1.24 6.76
N ARG A 233 -14.56 0.04 6.81
CA ARG A 233 -15.51 0.59 5.83
C ARG A 233 -14.95 0.55 4.40
N ALA A 234 -13.67 0.88 4.22
CA ALA A 234 -13.03 0.82 2.92
C ALA A 234 -12.98 -0.62 2.38
N VAL A 235 -12.58 -1.60 3.21
CA VAL A 235 -12.55 -3.02 2.82
C VAL A 235 -13.95 -3.52 2.44
N LEU A 236 -14.97 -3.25 3.25
CA LEU A 236 -16.33 -3.73 2.98
C LEU A 236 -16.91 -3.10 1.70
N LEU A 237 -16.63 -1.83 1.41
CA LEU A 237 -17.02 -1.19 0.16
C LEU A 237 -16.29 -1.82 -1.04
N GLY A 238 -14.99 -2.11 -0.91
CA GLY A 238 -14.23 -2.86 -1.91
C GLY A 238 -14.81 -4.24 -2.18
N ASP A 239 -15.13 -4.97 -1.12
CA ASP A 239 -15.81 -6.28 -1.21
C ASP A 239 -17.15 -6.20 -1.95
N GLU A 240 -17.95 -5.16 -1.70
CA GLU A 240 -19.22 -4.94 -2.39
C GLU A 240 -19.00 -4.62 -3.88
N ALA A 241 -18.01 -3.78 -4.22
CA ALA A 241 -17.65 -3.46 -5.59
C ALA A 241 -17.19 -4.70 -6.36
N PHE A 242 -16.36 -5.55 -5.72
CA PHE A 242 -15.94 -6.82 -6.29
C PHE A 242 -17.14 -7.75 -6.55
N ARG A 243 -18.05 -7.92 -5.57
CA ARG A 243 -19.26 -8.77 -5.74
C ARG A 243 -20.17 -8.25 -6.84
N HIS A 244 -20.30 -6.92 -6.96
CA HIS A 244 -21.07 -6.29 -8.04
C HIS A 244 -20.47 -6.64 -9.42
N ALA A 245 -19.16 -6.45 -9.58
CA ALA A 245 -18.47 -6.79 -10.83
C ALA A 245 -18.53 -8.29 -11.14
N LEU A 246 -18.33 -9.15 -10.15
CA LEU A 246 -18.41 -10.60 -10.29
C LEU A 246 -19.75 -11.06 -10.89
N GLY A 247 -20.84 -10.36 -10.57
CA GLY A 247 -22.17 -10.62 -11.14
C GLY A 247 -22.34 -10.21 -12.60
N GLN A 248 -21.38 -9.48 -13.16
CA GLN A 248 -21.46 -8.93 -14.52
C GLN A 248 -20.34 -9.40 -15.45
N ILE A 249 -19.21 -9.89 -14.89
CA ILE A 249 -18.07 -10.34 -15.69
C ILE A 249 -18.46 -11.54 -16.52
N GLU A 250 -18.25 -11.42 -17.85
CA GLU A 250 -18.47 -12.47 -18.82
C GLU A 250 -17.38 -12.48 -19.90
N PRO A 251 -17.14 -13.63 -20.56
CA PRO A 251 -16.26 -13.67 -21.71
C PRO A 251 -16.72 -12.70 -22.81
N GLY A 252 -15.75 -12.00 -23.40
CA GLY A 252 -16.02 -10.97 -24.40
C GLY A 252 -15.91 -9.54 -23.85
N MET A 253 -15.98 -9.34 -22.54
CA MET A 253 -15.63 -8.05 -21.93
C MET A 253 -14.13 -7.80 -22.02
N THR A 254 -13.72 -6.52 -22.11
CA THR A 254 -12.31 -6.15 -21.98
C THR A 254 -11.92 -6.00 -20.50
N GLU A 255 -10.63 -6.14 -20.21
CA GLU A 255 -10.09 -5.87 -18.86
C GLU A 255 -10.51 -4.47 -18.38
N ARG A 256 -10.43 -3.46 -19.24
CA ARG A 256 -10.81 -2.07 -18.94
C ARG A 256 -12.30 -1.92 -18.61
N GLN A 257 -13.18 -2.67 -19.30
CA GLN A 257 -14.61 -2.65 -18.97
C GLN A 257 -14.89 -3.22 -17.59
N VAL A 258 -14.18 -4.30 -17.20
CA VAL A 258 -14.30 -4.85 -15.85
C VAL A 258 -13.76 -3.90 -14.80
N ALA A 259 -12.59 -3.29 -15.03
CA ALA A 259 -12.03 -2.27 -14.14
C ALA A 259 -13.04 -1.12 -13.93
N TRP A 260 -13.60 -0.59 -15.02
CA TRP A 260 -14.60 0.46 -14.94
C TRP A 260 -15.86 0.06 -14.15
N THR A 261 -16.34 -1.17 -14.29
CA THR A 261 -17.50 -1.67 -13.53
C THR A 261 -17.24 -1.63 -12.01
N ILE A 262 -16.01 -1.96 -11.59
CA ILE A 262 -15.59 -1.90 -10.20
C ILE A 262 -15.49 -0.45 -9.71
N GLU A 263 -14.78 0.38 -10.48
CA GLU A 263 -14.50 1.78 -10.15
C GLU A 263 -15.80 2.62 -10.10
N GLU A 264 -16.69 2.45 -11.08
CA GLU A 264 -17.98 3.15 -11.12
C GLU A 264 -18.83 2.78 -9.90
N TYR A 265 -18.89 1.48 -9.54
CA TYR A 265 -19.63 1.07 -8.36
C TYR A 265 -19.04 1.70 -7.11
N ALA A 266 -17.74 1.58 -6.89
CA ALA A 266 -17.08 2.10 -5.69
C ALA A 266 -17.28 3.62 -5.53
N LEU A 267 -17.02 4.39 -6.58
CA LEU A 267 -17.15 5.85 -6.56
C LEU A 267 -18.60 6.33 -6.36
N THR A 268 -19.57 5.61 -6.91
CA THR A 268 -20.99 5.97 -6.73
C THR A 268 -21.56 5.50 -5.39
N HIS A 269 -20.84 4.65 -4.63
CA HIS A 269 -21.27 4.14 -3.33
C HIS A 269 -20.43 4.64 -2.15
N GLY A 270 -19.59 5.68 -2.37
CA GLY A 270 -18.98 6.42 -1.26
C GLY A 270 -17.45 6.33 -1.16
N ALA A 271 -16.77 5.70 -2.13
CA ALA A 271 -15.32 5.82 -2.22
C ALA A 271 -14.91 7.26 -2.60
N GLU A 272 -13.89 7.79 -1.93
CA GLU A 272 -13.25 9.07 -2.30
C GLU A 272 -12.48 8.93 -3.62
N SER A 273 -11.83 7.79 -3.80
CA SER A 273 -11.05 7.39 -4.98
C SER A 273 -10.76 5.90 -4.94
N MET A 274 -10.11 5.37 -5.98
CA MET A 274 -9.43 4.08 -5.89
C MET A 274 -8.11 4.26 -5.13
N SER A 275 -7.67 3.21 -4.39
CA SER A 275 -6.38 3.20 -3.68
C SER A 275 -5.20 3.18 -4.65
N PHE A 276 -5.39 2.54 -5.79
CA PHE A 276 -4.45 2.42 -6.92
C PHE A 276 -5.22 2.12 -8.21
N GLY A 277 -4.53 2.07 -9.34
CA GLY A 277 -5.17 1.70 -10.63
C GLY A 277 -5.58 0.23 -10.62
N THR A 278 -6.87 -0.03 -10.77
CA THR A 278 -7.47 -1.38 -10.77
C THR A 278 -6.77 -2.32 -11.75
N ILE A 279 -6.31 -3.47 -11.27
CA ILE A 279 -5.66 -4.50 -12.06
C ILE A 279 -6.72 -5.54 -12.45
N ILE A 280 -6.88 -5.73 -13.76
CA ILE A 280 -7.64 -6.84 -14.33
C ILE A 280 -6.70 -7.53 -15.30
N ALA A 281 -6.28 -8.75 -14.99
CA ALA A 281 -5.27 -9.46 -15.76
C ALA A 281 -5.80 -10.83 -16.21
N GLY A 282 -6.30 -10.89 -17.45
CA GLY A 282 -6.87 -12.09 -18.07
C GLY A 282 -5.81 -13.00 -18.70
N GLY A 283 -5.94 -14.33 -18.54
CA GLY A 283 -5.06 -15.29 -19.18
C GLY A 283 -3.57 -15.04 -18.87
N ALA A 284 -2.75 -14.93 -19.91
CA ALA A 284 -1.29 -14.72 -19.77
C ALA A 284 -0.91 -13.42 -19.06
N HIS A 285 -1.77 -12.40 -19.08
CA HIS A 285 -1.53 -11.16 -18.33
C HIS A 285 -1.49 -11.39 -16.83
N GLY A 286 -2.20 -12.40 -16.31
CA GLY A 286 -2.16 -12.79 -14.91
C GLY A 286 -0.76 -13.18 -14.40
N ALA A 287 0.19 -13.45 -15.29
CA ALA A 287 1.59 -13.67 -14.94
C ALA A 287 2.37 -12.37 -14.62
N LEU A 288 1.73 -11.20 -14.77
CA LEU A 288 2.33 -9.88 -14.55
C LEU A 288 1.67 -9.24 -13.33
N PRO A 289 2.28 -9.28 -12.13
CA PRO A 289 1.64 -8.87 -10.88
C PRO A 289 1.10 -7.44 -10.88
N HIS A 290 1.76 -6.51 -11.60
CA HIS A 290 1.37 -5.10 -11.72
C HIS A 290 0.85 -4.74 -13.10
N TRP A 291 0.09 -5.66 -13.72
CA TRP A 291 -0.55 -5.41 -15.00
C TRP A 291 -1.50 -4.21 -14.93
N ARG A 292 -1.64 -3.50 -16.04
CA ARG A 292 -2.65 -2.44 -16.15
C ARG A 292 -3.77 -2.90 -17.07
N ALA A 293 -5.00 -2.82 -16.59
CA ALA A 293 -6.18 -3.19 -17.36
C ALA A 293 -6.18 -2.53 -18.76
N SER A 294 -6.27 -3.36 -19.78
CA SER A 294 -6.12 -3.00 -21.20
C SER A 294 -7.42 -3.27 -21.98
N ASP A 295 -7.36 -3.05 -23.29
CA ASP A 295 -8.46 -3.42 -24.20
C ASP A 295 -8.43 -4.90 -24.61
N ALA A 296 -7.57 -5.72 -23.99
CA ALA A 296 -7.57 -7.17 -24.16
C ALA A 296 -8.89 -7.76 -23.71
N VAL A 297 -9.40 -8.69 -24.51
CA VAL A 297 -10.68 -9.35 -24.28
C VAL A 297 -10.49 -10.54 -23.33
N LEU A 298 -11.34 -10.65 -22.35
CA LEU A 298 -11.39 -11.81 -21.44
C LEU A 298 -11.99 -13.01 -22.17
N GLU A 299 -11.23 -14.10 -22.22
CA GLU A 299 -11.61 -15.31 -22.95
C GLU A 299 -12.28 -16.34 -22.02
N ALA A 300 -13.22 -17.11 -22.55
CA ALA A 300 -13.75 -18.27 -21.85
C ALA A 300 -12.64 -19.31 -21.64
N GLY A 301 -12.58 -19.89 -20.43
CA GLY A 301 -11.53 -20.84 -20.09
C GLY A 301 -10.23 -20.21 -19.61
N ALA A 302 -10.22 -18.90 -19.32
CA ALA A 302 -9.08 -18.19 -18.77
C ALA A 302 -9.27 -17.86 -17.28
N GLY A 303 -8.17 -17.87 -16.53
CA GLY A 303 -8.08 -17.23 -15.20
C GLY A 303 -8.00 -15.73 -15.33
N VAL A 304 -8.57 -14.99 -14.38
CA VAL A 304 -8.51 -13.52 -14.33
C VAL A 304 -8.13 -13.10 -12.91
N VAL A 305 -6.97 -12.46 -12.78
CA VAL A 305 -6.58 -11.79 -11.53
C VAL A 305 -7.26 -10.43 -11.49
N ILE A 306 -7.99 -10.17 -10.42
CA ILE A 306 -8.67 -8.91 -10.12
C ILE A 306 -8.08 -8.39 -8.83
N ASP A 307 -7.41 -7.24 -8.92
CA ASP A 307 -6.78 -6.58 -7.78
C ASP A 307 -7.22 -5.12 -7.74
N MET A 308 -7.79 -4.72 -6.62
CA MET A 308 -8.48 -3.46 -6.46
C MET A 308 -8.51 -2.98 -5.02
N GLY A 309 -8.55 -1.69 -4.83
CA GLY A 309 -8.73 -1.08 -3.53
C GLY A 309 -9.42 0.27 -3.62
N VAL A 310 -10.11 0.67 -2.57
CA VAL A 310 -10.85 1.93 -2.49
C VAL A 310 -10.41 2.76 -1.30
N VAL A 311 -10.59 4.07 -1.38
CA VAL A 311 -10.29 5.01 -0.30
C VAL A 311 -11.59 5.49 0.33
N VAL A 312 -11.71 5.33 1.65
CA VAL A 312 -12.83 5.86 2.46
C VAL A 312 -12.25 6.58 3.67
N ASP A 313 -12.67 7.80 3.90
CA ASP A 313 -12.13 8.69 4.96
C ASP A 313 -10.60 8.78 4.92
N GLY A 314 -10.02 8.70 3.70
CA GLY A 314 -8.58 8.72 3.42
C GLY A 314 -7.84 7.43 3.68
N TYR A 315 -8.48 6.38 4.18
CA TYR A 315 -7.88 5.07 4.42
C TYR A 315 -8.10 4.15 3.23
N CYS A 316 -7.04 3.44 2.85
CA CYS A 316 -7.00 2.53 1.71
C CYS A 316 -7.54 1.15 2.08
N SER A 317 -8.26 0.51 1.15
CA SER A 317 -8.42 -0.94 1.15
C SER A 317 -7.58 -1.58 0.07
N ASP A 318 -7.36 -2.89 0.19
CA ASP A 318 -6.63 -3.73 -0.73
C ASP A 318 -7.26 -5.12 -0.79
N LEU A 319 -7.49 -5.62 -2.01
CA LEU A 319 -8.16 -6.89 -2.25
C LEU A 319 -7.75 -7.50 -3.58
N THR A 320 -7.21 -8.70 -3.56
CA THR A 320 -7.04 -9.50 -4.77
C THR A 320 -7.90 -10.76 -4.72
N ARG A 321 -8.54 -11.05 -5.85
CA ARG A 321 -9.18 -12.35 -6.13
C ARG A 321 -8.81 -12.81 -7.53
N THR A 322 -8.61 -14.12 -7.66
CA THR A 322 -8.49 -14.75 -8.97
C THR A 322 -9.75 -15.58 -9.24
N ILE A 323 -10.40 -15.29 -10.37
CA ILE A 323 -11.58 -16.04 -10.83
C ILE A 323 -11.24 -16.83 -12.09
N PHE A 324 -12.12 -17.76 -12.49
CA PHE A 324 -12.00 -18.49 -13.74
C PHE A 324 -13.28 -18.37 -14.57
N LEU A 325 -13.14 -17.97 -15.83
CA LEU A 325 -14.29 -17.79 -16.72
C LEU A 325 -14.72 -19.12 -17.34
N GLY A 326 -15.60 -19.81 -16.65
CA GLY A 326 -16.12 -21.12 -17.02
C GLY A 326 -15.68 -22.24 -16.07
N LYS A 327 -15.41 -23.44 -16.59
CA LYS A 327 -14.94 -24.56 -15.78
C LYS A 327 -13.42 -24.55 -15.69
N PRO A 328 -12.81 -24.45 -14.49
CA PRO A 328 -11.37 -24.43 -14.36
C PRO A 328 -10.72 -25.72 -14.84
N THR A 329 -9.53 -25.60 -15.43
CA THR A 329 -8.68 -26.76 -15.74
C THR A 329 -8.14 -27.38 -14.45
N ALA A 330 -7.74 -28.65 -14.51
CA ALA A 330 -7.15 -29.31 -13.34
C ALA A 330 -5.83 -28.62 -12.89
N GLU A 331 -5.08 -28.08 -13.84
CA GLU A 331 -3.86 -27.32 -13.53
C GLU A 331 -4.18 -26.01 -12.81
N PHE A 332 -5.16 -25.24 -13.30
CA PHE A 332 -5.58 -24.00 -12.65
C PHE A 332 -6.09 -24.25 -11.23
N ALA A 333 -6.97 -25.25 -11.05
CA ALA A 333 -7.48 -25.63 -9.74
C ALA A 333 -6.34 -25.99 -8.78
N ARG A 334 -5.33 -26.75 -9.24
CA ARG A 334 -4.17 -27.11 -8.43
C ARG A 334 -3.36 -25.89 -8.01
N VAL A 335 -3.06 -24.95 -8.93
CA VAL A 335 -2.32 -23.73 -8.60
C VAL A 335 -3.12 -22.85 -7.65
N TYR A 336 -4.43 -22.73 -7.88
CA TYR A 336 -5.34 -21.99 -7.01
C TYR A 336 -5.34 -22.55 -5.58
N ASP A 337 -5.47 -23.87 -5.43
CA ASP A 337 -5.47 -24.56 -4.14
C ASP A 337 -4.14 -24.36 -3.37
N ILE A 338 -2.99 -24.32 -4.08
CA ILE A 338 -1.69 -24.05 -3.47
C ILE A 338 -1.67 -22.62 -2.89
N VAL A 339 -2.09 -21.63 -3.68
CA VAL A 339 -2.11 -20.23 -3.25
C VAL A 339 -3.10 -20.02 -2.10
N LEU A 340 -4.30 -20.59 -2.20
CA LEU A 340 -5.29 -20.52 -1.13
C LEU A 340 -4.79 -21.18 0.16
N THR A 341 -4.12 -22.33 0.06
CA THR A 341 -3.52 -22.98 1.22
C THR A 341 -2.42 -22.12 1.85
N ALA A 342 -1.56 -21.50 1.02
CA ALA A 342 -0.50 -20.63 1.49
C ALA A 342 -1.06 -19.40 2.22
N GLN A 343 -2.13 -18.79 1.69
CA GLN A 343 -2.79 -17.65 2.31
C GLN A 343 -3.45 -18.05 3.65
N THR A 344 -4.27 -19.07 3.64
CA THR A 344 -4.99 -19.54 4.84
C THR A 344 -4.03 -19.90 5.96
N MET A 345 -2.95 -20.65 5.63
CA MET A 345 -1.94 -21.00 6.63
C MET A 345 -1.21 -19.77 7.19
N ALA A 346 -0.96 -18.76 6.37
CA ALA A 346 -0.36 -17.52 6.85
C ALA A 346 -1.32 -16.75 7.78
N GLU A 347 -2.58 -16.60 7.39
CA GLU A 347 -3.61 -15.93 8.22
C GLU A 347 -3.81 -16.64 9.57
N GLU A 348 -3.80 -17.98 9.59
CA GLU A 348 -4.00 -18.77 10.80
C GLU A 348 -2.78 -18.80 11.73
N ARG A 349 -1.56 -18.71 11.17
CA ARG A 349 -0.33 -18.96 11.93
C ARG A 349 0.45 -17.70 12.30
N ILE A 350 0.19 -16.58 11.62
CA ILE A 350 0.83 -15.31 11.98
C ILE A 350 0.25 -14.83 13.30
N GLU A 351 1.15 -14.53 14.26
CA GLU A 351 0.79 -14.05 15.58
C GLU A 351 1.67 -12.87 16.04
N ALA A 352 1.19 -12.14 17.04
CA ALA A 352 1.93 -11.02 17.61
C ALA A 352 3.30 -11.46 18.13
N GLY A 353 4.31 -10.61 17.91
CA GLY A 353 5.71 -10.87 18.20
C GLY A 353 6.49 -11.54 17.07
N MET A 354 5.83 -12.13 16.07
CA MET A 354 6.52 -12.61 14.86
C MET A 354 7.07 -11.46 14.06
N LEU A 355 8.25 -11.64 13.45
CA LEU A 355 8.79 -10.69 12.50
C LEU A 355 8.11 -10.87 11.14
N GLY A 356 8.01 -9.78 10.38
CA GLY A 356 7.36 -9.84 9.06
C GLY A 356 7.98 -10.90 8.13
N ARG A 357 9.29 -11.14 8.22
CA ARG A 357 9.98 -12.22 7.46
C ARG A 357 9.52 -13.63 7.85
N ASP A 358 9.17 -13.85 9.12
CA ASP A 358 8.70 -15.15 9.60
C ASP A 358 7.28 -15.42 9.08
N GLY A 359 6.43 -14.37 9.05
CA GLY A 359 5.12 -14.43 8.42
C GLY A 359 5.21 -14.75 6.92
N HIS A 360 6.13 -14.08 6.19
CA HIS A 360 6.39 -14.39 4.78
C HIS A 360 6.84 -15.84 4.56
N ALA A 361 7.70 -16.37 5.45
CA ALA A 361 8.23 -17.73 5.33
C ALA A 361 7.12 -18.78 5.38
N ILE A 362 6.04 -18.59 6.15
CA ILE A 362 4.92 -19.51 6.23
C ILE A 362 4.30 -19.80 4.86
N ALA A 363 3.96 -18.75 4.11
CA ALA A 363 3.39 -18.90 2.77
C ALA A 363 4.41 -19.43 1.76
N MET A 364 5.67 -18.94 1.85
CA MET A 364 6.75 -19.39 0.99
C MET A 364 7.04 -20.89 1.15
N GLU A 365 6.96 -21.45 2.35
CA GLU A 365 7.14 -22.88 2.59
C GLU A 365 6.10 -23.73 1.84
N VAL A 366 4.83 -23.34 1.87
CA VAL A 366 3.74 -24.03 1.15
C VAL A 366 3.99 -24.00 -0.35
N ILE A 367 4.26 -22.81 -0.89
CA ILE A 367 4.49 -22.61 -2.33
C ILE A 367 5.75 -23.36 -2.79
N ALA A 368 6.83 -23.33 -1.99
CA ALA A 368 8.08 -24.02 -2.30
C ALA A 368 7.92 -25.55 -2.25
N ALA A 369 7.18 -26.09 -1.27
CA ALA A 369 6.89 -27.52 -1.17
C ALA A 369 6.10 -28.05 -2.39
N ALA A 370 5.28 -27.19 -3.00
CA ALA A 370 4.57 -27.47 -4.23
C ALA A 370 5.42 -27.32 -5.52
N GLY A 371 6.70 -26.90 -5.40
CA GLY A 371 7.63 -26.73 -6.52
C GLY A 371 7.55 -25.36 -7.22
N HIS A 372 6.93 -24.36 -6.59
CA HIS A 372 6.69 -23.04 -7.19
C HIS A 372 7.50 -21.91 -6.52
N ARG A 373 8.57 -22.21 -5.77
CA ARG A 373 9.38 -21.20 -5.05
C ARG A 373 9.79 -20.00 -5.94
N GLU A 374 10.22 -20.27 -7.17
CA GLU A 374 10.69 -19.25 -8.10
C GLU A 374 9.56 -18.45 -8.76
N HIS A 375 8.32 -18.87 -8.55
CA HIS A 375 7.13 -18.23 -9.11
C HIS A 375 6.39 -17.32 -8.12
N PHE A 376 6.90 -17.19 -6.88
CA PHE A 376 6.44 -16.25 -5.87
C PHE A 376 7.54 -15.22 -5.62
N GLY A 377 7.54 -14.15 -6.40
CA GLY A 377 8.64 -13.20 -6.51
C GLY A 377 8.50 -11.90 -5.67
N HIS A 378 7.49 -11.79 -4.79
CA HIS A 378 7.29 -10.61 -3.95
C HIS A 378 7.10 -10.96 -2.47
N GLY A 379 6.92 -9.96 -1.61
CA GLY A 379 6.56 -10.16 -0.22
C GLY A 379 5.18 -10.81 -0.07
N LEU A 380 4.93 -11.42 1.09
CA LEU A 380 3.59 -11.92 1.42
C LEU A 380 2.58 -10.79 1.58
N GLY A 381 3.03 -9.58 1.94
CA GLY A 381 2.17 -8.45 2.14
C GLY A 381 2.87 -7.23 2.75
N HIS A 382 2.08 -6.24 3.03
CA HIS A 382 2.52 -4.93 3.53
C HIS A 382 1.47 -4.32 4.46
N GLY A 383 1.88 -3.32 5.24
CA GLY A 383 0.96 -2.48 5.99
C GLY A 383 0.06 -1.66 5.07
N VAL A 384 -1.16 -1.40 5.52
CA VAL A 384 -2.14 -0.54 4.83
C VAL A 384 -2.69 0.48 5.81
N GLY A 385 -2.90 1.71 5.35
CA GLY A 385 -3.45 2.78 6.16
C GLY A 385 -3.89 3.99 5.32
N LEU A 386 -3.36 5.16 5.63
CA LEU A 386 -3.51 6.37 4.80
C LEU A 386 -2.72 6.28 3.50
N ASP A 387 -1.66 5.48 3.47
CA ASP A 387 -0.96 5.09 2.26
C ASP A 387 -1.27 3.62 1.96
N ILE A 388 -1.36 3.27 0.68
CA ILE A 388 -1.63 1.89 0.26
C ILE A 388 -0.48 0.97 0.71
N HIS A 389 0.75 1.44 0.67
CA HIS A 389 1.91 0.70 1.12
C HIS A 389 2.54 1.37 2.34
N GLU A 390 2.37 0.76 3.50
CA GLU A 390 3.00 1.16 4.77
C GLU A 390 3.84 0.01 5.34
N ASP A 391 4.52 0.26 6.46
CA ASP A 391 5.04 -0.80 7.32
C ASP A 391 3.93 -1.28 8.30
N PRO A 392 4.07 -2.51 8.85
CA PRO A 392 5.18 -3.44 8.65
C PRO A 392 5.10 -4.19 7.32
N ARG A 393 6.25 -4.70 6.83
CA ARG A 393 6.32 -5.54 5.63
C ARG A 393 6.35 -7.02 6.01
N LEU A 394 5.45 -7.81 5.41
CA LEU A 394 5.53 -9.28 5.44
C LEU A 394 6.38 -9.74 4.25
N ALA A 395 7.69 -9.60 4.36
CA ALA A 395 8.63 -9.81 3.26
C ALA A 395 9.96 -10.37 3.78
N PRO A 396 10.85 -10.92 2.94
CA PRO A 396 12.13 -11.47 3.38
C PRO A 396 12.99 -10.52 4.24
N ALA A 397 12.87 -9.19 4.02
CA ALA A 397 13.55 -8.17 4.79
C ALA A 397 12.70 -7.57 5.94
N GLY A 398 11.51 -8.11 6.20
CA GLY A 398 10.62 -7.62 7.26
C GLY A 398 11.17 -7.95 8.65
N ASP A 399 11.67 -6.95 9.34
CA ASP A 399 12.33 -7.08 10.65
C ASP A 399 11.52 -6.44 11.81
N ILE A 400 10.34 -5.91 11.50
CA ILE A 400 9.44 -5.31 12.50
C ILE A 400 8.58 -6.43 13.10
N PRO A 401 8.54 -6.57 14.44
CA PRO A 401 7.63 -7.48 15.10
C PRO A 401 6.18 -7.00 14.94
N LEU A 402 5.29 -7.94 14.67
CA LEU A 402 3.86 -7.66 14.55
C LEU A 402 3.25 -7.44 15.93
N GLU A 403 2.32 -6.48 16.04
CA GLU A 403 1.60 -6.20 17.26
C GLU A 403 0.13 -5.82 17.00
N ASP A 404 -0.70 -5.90 18.03
CA ASP A 404 -2.12 -5.53 17.92
C ASP A 404 -2.26 -4.08 17.41
N GLY A 405 -3.21 -3.89 16.51
CA GLY A 405 -3.40 -2.63 15.79
C GLY A 405 -2.65 -2.52 14.46
N HIS A 406 -1.73 -3.44 14.15
CA HIS A 406 -1.20 -3.51 12.78
C HIS A 406 -2.29 -3.98 11.81
N VAL A 407 -2.37 -3.35 10.65
CA VAL A 407 -3.22 -3.78 9.53
C VAL A 407 -2.31 -4.08 8.35
N VAL A 408 -2.38 -5.32 7.85
CA VAL A 408 -1.50 -5.82 6.79
C VAL A 408 -2.28 -6.61 5.74
N THR A 409 -1.74 -6.69 4.51
CA THR A 409 -2.22 -7.62 3.48
C THR A 409 -1.60 -9.01 3.66
N VAL A 410 -2.32 -10.05 3.23
CA VAL A 410 -1.82 -11.43 3.10
C VAL A 410 -2.16 -11.91 1.71
N GLU A 411 -1.18 -11.79 0.77
CA GLU A 411 -1.39 -11.86 -0.67
C GLU A 411 -0.42 -12.80 -1.40
N PRO A 412 -0.28 -14.06 -1.02
CA PRO A 412 0.60 -14.97 -1.78
C PRO A 412 0.13 -15.10 -3.23
N GLY A 413 1.10 -15.29 -4.15
CA GLY A 413 0.80 -15.46 -5.56
C GLY A 413 1.77 -16.41 -6.26
N ILE A 414 1.29 -17.06 -7.32
CA ILE A 414 2.09 -17.87 -8.25
C ILE A 414 1.87 -17.33 -9.65
N TYR A 415 2.99 -16.99 -10.33
CA TYR A 415 2.99 -16.34 -11.64
C TYR A 415 3.81 -17.18 -12.62
N LEU A 416 3.14 -17.70 -13.67
CA LEU A 416 3.74 -18.61 -14.66
C LEU A 416 3.72 -17.93 -16.03
N SER A 417 4.92 -17.54 -16.51
CA SER A 417 5.06 -16.83 -17.78
C SER A 417 4.37 -17.55 -18.94
N GLY A 418 3.54 -16.84 -19.69
CA GLY A 418 2.78 -17.35 -20.81
C GLY A 418 1.54 -18.19 -20.46
N TRP A 419 1.38 -18.57 -19.17
CA TRP A 419 0.20 -19.29 -18.68
C TRP A 419 -0.79 -18.35 -17.95
N GLY A 420 -0.30 -17.60 -16.99
CA GLY A 420 -1.11 -16.70 -16.16
C GLY A 420 -0.62 -16.67 -14.73
N GLY A 421 -1.50 -16.26 -13.82
CA GLY A 421 -1.20 -16.18 -12.39
C GLY A 421 -2.41 -16.40 -11.53
N VAL A 422 -2.13 -16.69 -10.27
CA VAL A 422 -3.12 -16.71 -9.18
C VAL A 422 -2.56 -15.90 -8.03
N ARG A 423 -3.31 -14.91 -7.56
CA ARG A 423 -3.10 -14.18 -6.29
C ARG A 423 -4.43 -14.16 -5.54
N ILE A 424 -4.36 -14.42 -4.24
CA ILE A 424 -5.51 -14.34 -3.33
C ILE A 424 -5.05 -13.52 -2.14
N GLU A 425 -5.77 -12.46 -1.83
CA GLU A 425 -5.38 -11.47 -0.84
C GLU A 425 -6.55 -11.11 0.06
N ASP A 426 -6.28 -11.00 1.34
CA ASP A 426 -7.12 -10.34 2.32
C ASP A 426 -6.34 -9.26 3.07
N GLN A 427 -7.00 -8.16 3.35
CA GLN A 427 -6.55 -7.19 4.32
C GLN A 427 -6.95 -7.68 5.72
N CYS A 428 -5.97 -7.78 6.61
CA CYS A 428 -6.12 -8.34 7.94
C CYS A 428 -5.74 -7.34 9.03
N VAL A 429 -6.38 -7.39 10.18
CA VAL A 429 -5.99 -6.66 11.39
C VAL A 429 -5.40 -7.62 12.41
N MET A 430 -4.30 -7.22 13.06
CA MET A 430 -3.78 -7.92 14.24
C MET A 430 -4.60 -7.51 15.45
N GLU A 431 -5.30 -8.46 16.06
CA GLU A 431 -6.22 -8.25 17.17
C GLU A 431 -6.19 -9.44 18.12
N GLY A 432 -5.95 -9.19 19.40
CA GLY A 432 -5.82 -10.23 20.41
C GLY A 432 -4.68 -11.21 20.14
N GLY A 433 -3.59 -10.71 19.58
CA GLY A 433 -2.39 -11.46 19.24
C GLY A 433 -2.48 -12.31 17.99
N ARG A 434 -3.54 -12.18 17.16
CA ARG A 434 -3.77 -12.98 15.96
C ARG A 434 -4.21 -12.11 14.78
N LEU A 435 -3.91 -12.56 13.55
CA LEU A 435 -4.48 -11.95 12.36
C LEU A 435 -5.96 -12.33 12.22
N ARG A 436 -6.79 -11.31 12.00
CA ARG A 436 -8.18 -11.44 11.65
C ARG A 436 -8.45 -10.79 10.29
N PRO A 437 -8.82 -11.56 9.25
CA PRO A 437 -9.23 -11.00 7.97
C PRO A 437 -10.44 -10.03 8.13
N ILE A 438 -10.36 -8.89 7.48
CA ILE A 438 -11.45 -7.90 7.43
C ILE A 438 -12.33 -8.18 6.20
N SER A 439 -11.70 -8.57 5.06
CA SER A 439 -12.40 -8.86 3.82
C SER A 439 -13.34 -10.06 3.97
N THR A 440 -14.50 -9.94 3.33
CA THR A 440 -15.55 -10.98 3.24
C THR A 440 -15.85 -11.37 1.79
N ALA A 441 -15.06 -10.88 0.83
CA ALA A 441 -15.17 -11.24 -0.56
C ALA A 441 -14.97 -12.76 -0.77
N PRO A 442 -15.78 -13.43 -1.62
CA PRO A 442 -15.69 -14.87 -1.79
C PRO A 442 -14.34 -15.29 -2.38
N LYS A 443 -13.81 -16.41 -1.89
CA LYS A 443 -12.73 -17.22 -2.49
C LYS A 443 -13.38 -18.39 -3.23
N PHE A 444 -12.76 -18.96 -4.27
CA PHE A 444 -13.40 -19.91 -5.21
C PHE A 444 -12.77 -21.29 -5.19
#